data_50edb4eb688420d0c5ada00775484904
#
_entry.id   50edb4eb688420d0c5ada00775484904
#
_cell.length_a   1.000
_cell.length_b   1.000
_cell.length_c   1.000
_cell.angle_alpha   90.00
_cell.angle_beta   90.00
_cell.angle_gamma   90.00
#
_symmetry.space_group_name_H-M   'P 1'
#
loop_
_entity.id
_entity.type
_entity.pdbx_description
1 polymer ?
#
loop_
_entity_poly.entity_id
_entity_poly.type
_entity_poly.pdbx_seq_one_letter_code
_entity_poly.pdbx_strand_id
1 'polypeptide(L)'
;MKKINNIVRKVLILSGMFIAVPVFAERAPVYISPNNDGIQDSLEVPLRIKERRYVNEWSFTISNEKGEIVRTIGNKVKLPERITFKTFFKSLITPKQGVEVPSKIIWNGFFDDGSIAPDGVYYYQFSAADDNGNSATTSKLQVIVDNTAPFIELAQIPAGDKTFGEGAKSKLRIKQSGSLENLWSAKITDADGKTVRSFSFENSEPLTIDWDGTDNSGSVVADGIYNYEISSTDAAGNVSDKAVITNIIYSSEKPQTQIAIDGSRFFAPAASVGTKVMKFNVVIPAPTSKVNELSEWKVEIVRKNDGSVVRTYSGKNDPKSVIEFDGNGDDGSALEEGEYRAKVTARYSNGYEPEPLLSPVFVLDNTVPRATIALPQKKVFNGSDSISFFQQSMVEPSWTGDKLWKGRIIAADKSVVKEFDFGTALPESVEWNGTDAAGQLVADGEYIYEVEVSENTGNRAVYSAGE
;
A
#
# COMPACT_ATOMS: atom_id res chain seq x y z
N MET A 1 -21.65 -14.29 -25.43
CA MET A 1 -20.30 -14.88 -25.58
C MET A 1 -20.36 -16.03 -26.58
N LYS A 2 -19.88 -15.82 -27.81
CA LYS A 2 -19.83 -16.86 -28.83
C LYS A 2 -18.51 -17.59 -28.67
N LYS A 3 -18.54 -18.89 -28.37
CA LYS A 3 -17.38 -19.78 -28.45
C LYS A 3 -16.83 -19.73 -29.86
N ILE A 4 -15.68 -19.14 -30.07
CA ILE A 4 -14.92 -19.25 -31.31
C ILE A 4 -14.12 -20.54 -31.20
N ASN A 5 -14.71 -21.64 -31.66
CA ASN A 5 -13.93 -22.84 -31.95
C ASN A 5 -13.17 -22.57 -33.25
N ASN A 6 -11.96 -22.09 -33.15
CA ASN A 6 -11.03 -22.04 -34.27
C ASN A 6 -10.46 -23.42 -34.56
N ILE A 7 -11.26 -24.29 -35.18
CA ILE A 7 -10.74 -25.48 -35.84
C ILE A 7 -10.07 -25.00 -37.13
N VAL A 8 -8.73 -24.91 -37.10
CA VAL A 8 -7.95 -24.56 -38.30
C VAL A 8 -8.01 -25.74 -39.27
N ARG A 9 -9.01 -25.74 -40.17
CA ARG A 9 -9.12 -26.71 -41.26
C ARG A 9 -8.23 -26.25 -42.42
N LYS A 10 -7.05 -26.88 -42.54
CA LYS A 10 -6.22 -26.73 -43.74
C LYS A 10 -6.51 -27.84 -44.72
N VAL A 11 -6.84 -27.49 -45.95
CA VAL A 11 -7.14 -28.42 -47.03
C VAL A 11 -5.90 -28.64 -47.90
N LEU A 12 -5.42 -29.87 -47.98
CA LEU A 12 -4.43 -30.27 -48.97
C LEU A 12 -5.12 -30.62 -50.31
N ILE A 13 -4.73 -29.91 -51.37
CA ILE A 13 -5.24 -30.16 -52.74
C ILE A 13 -4.10 -30.79 -53.54
N LEU A 14 -4.27 -32.05 -53.95
CA LEU A 14 -3.47 -32.67 -55.00
C LEU A 14 -4.14 -32.39 -56.36
N SER A 15 -3.56 -31.60 -57.22
CA SER A 15 -3.97 -31.41 -58.61
C SER A 15 -2.99 -32.12 -59.56
N GLY A 16 -3.50 -33.16 -60.25
CA GLY A 16 -2.79 -33.67 -61.41
C GLY A 16 -2.77 -32.65 -62.57
N MET A 17 -1.61 -32.38 -63.14
CA MET A 17 -1.29 -31.61 -64.35
C MET A 17 -2.04 -30.28 -64.56
N PHE A 18 -1.48 -29.25 -64.05
CA PHE A 18 -1.10 -27.98 -64.75
C PHE A 18 -0.46 -27.06 -63.67
N ILE A 19 0.79 -26.67 -63.95
CA ILE A 19 1.58 -25.79 -63.09
C ILE A 19 0.99 -24.39 -63.21
N ALA A 20 0.22 -23.99 -62.24
CA ALA A 20 0.13 -22.61 -61.81
C ALA A 20 0.64 -22.57 -60.36
N VAL A 21 1.85 -22.14 -60.16
CA VAL A 21 2.42 -21.87 -58.86
C VAL A 21 1.70 -20.64 -58.31
N PRO A 22 0.80 -20.74 -57.35
CA PRO A 22 0.40 -19.55 -56.63
C PRO A 22 1.59 -19.20 -55.71
N VAL A 23 2.00 -17.94 -55.75
CA VAL A 23 2.91 -17.33 -54.77
C VAL A 23 2.30 -17.63 -53.41
N PHE A 24 2.96 -18.56 -52.65
CA PHE A 24 2.51 -18.90 -51.30
C PHE A 24 2.91 -17.75 -50.39
N ALA A 25 1.92 -17.00 -49.91
CA ALA A 25 2.04 -16.35 -48.64
C ALA A 25 2.48 -17.45 -47.63
N GLU A 26 3.52 -17.22 -46.87
CA GLU A 26 4.04 -18.10 -45.82
C GLU A 26 2.85 -18.44 -44.91
N ARG A 27 2.41 -19.69 -44.92
CA ARG A 27 1.29 -20.12 -44.09
C ARG A 27 1.77 -20.19 -42.65
N ALA A 28 1.10 -19.46 -41.77
CA ALA A 28 1.37 -19.55 -40.35
C ALA A 28 1.43 -21.02 -39.88
N PRO A 29 2.38 -21.40 -39.02
CA PRO A 29 2.52 -22.77 -38.52
C PRO A 29 1.24 -23.21 -37.81
N VAL A 30 1.02 -24.53 -37.76
CA VAL A 30 -0.01 -25.14 -36.90
C VAL A 30 0.66 -25.50 -35.59
N TYR A 31 0.05 -25.17 -34.48
CA TYR A 31 0.50 -25.59 -33.15
C TYR A 31 -0.36 -26.73 -32.65
N ILE A 32 0.26 -27.72 -32.00
CA ILE A 32 -0.44 -28.79 -31.30
C ILE A 32 0.21 -29.04 -29.94
N SER A 33 -0.60 -29.41 -28.97
CA SER A 33 -0.18 -29.87 -27.64
C SER A 33 -0.76 -31.24 -27.35
N PRO A 34 -0.07 -32.36 -27.69
CA PRO A 34 -0.58 -33.70 -27.48
C PRO A 34 -0.50 -34.14 -26.01
N ASN A 35 -1.12 -33.37 -25.11
CA ASN A 35 -1.18 -33.56 -23.65
C ASN A 35 -2.48 -34.25 -23.19
N ASN A 36 -3.41 -34.50 -24.13
CA ASN A 36 -4.68 -35.18 -23.92
C ASN A 36 -5.68 -34.40 -23.03
N ASP A 37 -5.68 -33.08 -23.10
CA ASP A 37 -6.64 -32.23 -22.40
C ASP A 37 -7.85 -31.81 -23.26
N GLY A 38 -7.88 -32.25 -24.52
CA GLY A 38 -8.94 -31.95 -25.49
C GLY A 38 -8.74 -30.64 -26.25
N ILE A 39 -7.61 -29.94 -26.06
CA ILE A 39 -7.29 -28.69 -26.73
C ILE A 39 -6.06 -28.85 -27.62
N GLN A 40 -6.25 -28.79 -28.94
CA GLN A 40 -5.16 -28.92 -29.94
C GLN A 40 -4.29 -30.18 -29.76
N ASP A 41 -4.82 -31.28 -29.24
CA ASP A 41 -4.09 -32.55 -29.01
C ASP A 41 -3.51 -33.18 -30.28
N SER A 42 -3.99 -32.75 -31.47
CA SER A 42 -3.60 -33.42 -32.72
C SER A 42 -3.63 -32.48 -33.92
N LEU A 43 -2.78 -32.80 -34.87
CA LEU A 43 -2.82 -32.24 -36.21
C LEU A 43 -3.87 -32.97 -37.05
N GLU A 44 -4.91 -32.28 -37.50
CA GLU A 44 -5.87 -32.80 -38.43
C GLU A 44 -5.66 -32.23 -39.85
N VAL A 45 -5.39 -33.10 -40.82
CA VAL A 45 -5.12 -32.73 -42.22
C VAL A 45 -6.20 -33.31 -43.12
N PRO A 46 -7.16 -32.50 -43.57
CA PRO A 46 -8.18 -32.95 -44.53
C PRO A 46 -7.55 -33.17 -45.94
N LEU A 47 -7.86 -34.36 -46.53
CA LEU A 47 -7.32 -34.75 -47.82
C LEU A 47 -8.44 -34.53 -48.91
N ARG A 48 -8.07 -33.89 -50.02
CA ARG A 48 -8.89 -33.78 -51.20
C ARG A 48 -8.15 -34.38 -52.40
N ILE A 49 -8.50 -35.61 -52.75
CA ILE A 49 -7.96 -36.31 -53.90
C ILE A 49 -9.07 -36.48 -54.92
N LYS A 50 -8.86 -36.06 -56.14
CA LYS A 50 -9.92 -36.06 -57.20
C LYS A 50 -10.25 -37.48 -57.69
N GLU A 51 -9.23 -38.38 -57.76
CA GLU A 51 -9.35 -39.74 -58.32
C GLU A 51 -8.92 -40.82 -57.37
N ARG A 52 -9.60 -40.95 -56.22
CA ARG A 52 -9.26 -41.86 -55.11
C ARG A 52 -9.19 -43.34 -55.49
N ARG A 53 -10.00 -43.79 -56.48
CA ARG A 53 -10.11 -45.21 -56.83
C ARG A 53 -8.90 -45.78 -57.57
N TYR A 54 -7.98 -44.99 -58.06
CA TYR A 54 -6.82 -45.39 -58.79
C TYR A 54 -5.53 -45.29 -58.00
N VAL A 55 -5.56 -44.87 -56.73
CA VAL A 55 -4.37 -44.70 -55.85
C VAL A 55 -3.88 -46.06 -55.45
N ASN A 56 -2.64 -46.44 -55.77
CA ASN A 56 -2.00 -47.68 -55.36
C ASN A 56 -1.24 -47.59 -54.06
N GLU A 57 -0.74 -46.41 -53.78
CA GLU A 57 0.03 -46.16 -52.58
C GLU A 57 -0.17 -44.71 -52.15
N TRP A 58 -0.24 -44.48 -50.86
CA TRP A 58 -0.15 -43.17 -50.29
C TRP A 58 0.59 -43.23 -48.94
N SER A 59 1.32 -42.15 -48.61
CA SER A 59 1.96 -41.96 -47.32
C SER A 59 1.86 -40.55 -46.87
N PHE A 60 1.69 -40.39 -45.57
CA PHE A 60 1.80 -39.14 -44.85
C PHE A 60 2.94 -39.28 -43.88
N THR A 61 3.96 -38.44 -44.00
CA THR A 61 5.17 -38.49 -43.20
C THR A 61 5.27 -37.25 -42.33
N ILE A 62 5.74 -37.45 -41.09
CA ILE A 62 6.18 -36.38 -40.20
C ILE A 62 7.71 -36.51 -40.12
N SER A 63 8.41 -35.39 -40.30
CA SER A 63 9.87 -35.30 -40.13
C SER A 63 10.23 -34.23 -39.12
N ASN A 64 11.34 -34.42 -38.40
CA ASN A 64 11.94 -33.43 -37.52
C ASN A 64 12.69 -32.34 -38.32
N GLU A 65 13.28 -31.34 -37.67
CA GLU A 65 14.06 -30.26 -38.30
C GLU A 65 15.28 -30.79 -39.08
N LYS A 66 15.83 -31.94 -38.69
CA LYS A 66 16.97 -32.57 -39.41
C LYS A 66 16.50 -33.29 -40.67
N GLY A 67 15.19 -33.41 -40.91
CA GLY A 67 14.62 -34.10 -42.05
C GLY A 67 14.48 -35.61 -41.82
N GLU A 68 14.70 -36.13 -40.62
CA GLU A 68 14.51 -37.52 -40.27
C GLU A 68 13.02 -37.80 -40.12
N ILE A 69 12.52 -38.87 -40.78
CA ILE A 69 11.11 -39.23 -40.66
C ILE A 69 10.88 -39.92 -39.32
N VAL A 70 9.98 -39.35 -38.52
CA VAL A 70 9.65 -39.82 -37.16
C VAL A 70 8.28 -40.53 -37.10
N ARG A 71 7.42 -40.26 -38.08
CA ARG A 71 6.11 -40.94 -38.20
C ARG A 71 5.74 -41.15 -39.66
N THR A 72 5.24 -42.36 -39.96
CA THR A 72 4.66 -42.66 -41.28
C THR A 72 3.27 -43.25 -41.11
N ILE A 73 2.29 -42.69 -41.76
CA ILE A 73 0.91 -43.17 -41.86
C ILE A 73 0.63 -43.41 -43.33
N GLY A 74 0.35 -44.66 -43.72
CA GLY A 74 0.17 -44.93 -45.14
C GLY A 74 -0.49 -46.26 -45.43
N ASN A 75 -0.82 -46.45 -46.70
CA ASN A 75 -1.35 -47.70 -47.20
C ASN A 75 -0.81 -47.99 -48.59
N LYS A 76 -0.53 -49.23 -48.87
CA LYS A 76 -0.02 -49.71 -50.14
C LYS A 76 -0.65 -51.00 -50.57
N VAL A 77 -0.98 -51.13 -51.88
CA VAL A 77 -1.46 -52.41 -52.43
C VAL A 77 -0.43 -53.49 -52.20
N LYS A 78 -0.83 -54.55 -51.47
CA LYS A 78 0.01 -55.73 -51.28
C LYS A 78 0.05 -56.51 -52.57
N LEU A 79 1.19 -56.56 -53.26
CA LEU A 79 1.44 -57.41 -54.38
C LEU A 79 1.54 -58.87 -53.90
N PRO A 80 1.02 -59.87 -54.66
CA PRO A 80 1.14 -61.27 -54.30
C PRO A 80 2.62 -61.71 -54.35
N GLU A 81 3.14 -62.38 -53.33
CA GLU A 81 4.51 -62.84 -53.20
C GLU A 81 5.04 -63.66 -54.34
N ARG A 82 4.12 -64.38 -55.06
CA ARG A 82 4.42 -65.15 -56.26
C ARG A 82 3.35 -64.90 -57.30
N ILE A 83 3.79 -64.47 -58.52
CA ILE A 83 2.95 -64.41 -59.69
C ILE A 83 2.90 -65.82 -60.31
N THR A 84 1.80 -66.58 -60.11
CA THR A 84 1.49 -67.79 -60.79
C THR A 84 0.66 -67.54 -62.04
N PHE A 85 0.66 -68.44 -63.02
CA PHE A 85 -0.16 -68.32 -64.25
C PHE A 85 -1.66 -68.07 -63.90
N LYS A 86 -2.14 -68.62 -62.82
CA LYS A 86 -3.52 -68.50 -62.33
C LYS A 86 -3.80 -67.09 -61.71
N THR A 87 -2.82 -66.56 -61.01
CA THR A 87 -2.90 -65.22 -60.45
C THR A 87 -2.72 -64.10 -61.52
N PHE A 88 -1.92 -64.38 -62.55
CA PHE A 88 -1.76 -63.51 -63.70
C PHE A 88 -3.07 -63.34 -64.50
N PHE A 89 -3.74 -64.44 -64.87
CA PHE A 89 -5.03 -64.40 -65.56
C PHE A 89 -6.16 -63.81 -64.69
N LYS A 90 -6.14 -64.06 -63.37
CA LYS A 90 -7.07 -63.46 -62.46
C LYS A 90 -6.89 -61.91 -62.34
N SER A 91 -5.64 -61.41 -62.43
CA SER A 91 -5.34 -60.01 -62.41
C SER A 91 -5.79 -59.26 -63.69
N LEU A 92 -5.87 -59.96 -64.83
CA LEU A 92 -6.37 -59.40 -66.08
C LEU A 92 -7.92 -59.20 -66.10
N ILE A 93 -8.66 -59.92 -65.27
CA ILE A 93 -10.15 -59.95 -65.24
C ILE A 93 -10.73 -59.21 -64.04
N THR A 94 -9.92 -58.98 -62.99
CA THR A 94 -10.37 -58.29 -61.79
C THR A 94 -10.19 -56.78 -61.96
N PRO A 95 -11.26 -55.96 -61.72
CA PRO A 95 -11.09 -54.52 -61.75
C PRO A 95 -10.00 -54.14 -60.75
N LYS A 96 -9.08 -53.32 -61.19
CA LYS A 96 -8.06 -52.73 -60.31
C LYS A 96 -8.76 -51.94 -59.18
N GLN A 97 -8.53 -52.33 -57.98
CA GLN A 97 -9.01 -51.63 -56.80
C GLN A 97 -7.82 -50.89 -56.19
N GLY A 98 -7.90 -49.58 -56.13
CA GLY A 98 -6.96 -48.74 -55.43
C GLY A 98 -7.07 -48.93 -53.90
N VAL A 99 -6.08 -48.47 -53.16
CA VAL A 99 -6.12 -48.44 -51.70
C VAL A 99 -7.10 -47.36 -51.24
N GLU A 100 -7.73 -47.63 -50.10
CA GLU A 100 -8.57 -46.62 -49.45
C GLU A 100 -7.72 -45.42 -48.98
N VAL A 101 -8.08 -44.24 -49.39
CA VAL A 101 -7.50 -42.99 -48.92
C VAL A 101 -8.47 -42.30 -47.97
N PRO A 102 -8.11 -42.05 -46.74
CA PRO A 102 -8.99 -41.42 -45.78
C PRO A 102 -9.36 -40.00 -46.18
N SER A 103 -10.50 -39.51 -45.73
CA SER A 103 -10.90 -38.12 -45.96
C SER A 103 -10.07 -37.10 -45.14
N LYS A 104 -9.48 -37.56 -44.05
CA LYS A 104 -8.57 -36.79 -43.19
C LYS A 104 -7.51 -37.70 -42.58
N ILE A 105 -6.31 -37.17 -42.30
CA ILE A 105 -5.28 -37.80 -41.53
C ILE A 105 -5.18 -37.05 -40.19
N ILE A 106 -4.97 -37.82 -39.12
CA ILE A 106 -4.77 -37.31 -37.78
C ILE A 106 -3.41 -37.75 -37.29
N TRP A 107 -2.58 -36.81 -36.84
CA TRP A 107 -1.38 -37.13 -36.09
C TRP A 107 -1.54 -36.60 -34.66
N ASN A 108 -1.50 -37.45 -33.69
CA ASN A 108 -1.70 -37.21 -32.26
C ASN A 108 -0.38 -37.03 -31.50
N GLY A 109 0.69 -36.63 -32.17
CA GLY A 109 1.98 -36.35 -31.54
C GLY A 109 2.81 -37.59 -31.25
N PHE A 110 2.39 -38.86 -31.62
CA PHE A 110 3.20 -40.03 -31.40
C PHE A 110 4.08 -40.36 -32.61
N PHE A 111 5.31 -40.79 -32.32
CA PHE A 111 6.25 -41.34 -33.30
C PHE A 111 5.93 -42.79 -33.64
N ASP A 112 6.67 -43.39 -34.61
CA ASP A 112 6.48 -44.77 -35.01
C ASP A 112 6.87 -45.79 -33.90
N ASP A 113 7.78 -45.40 -32.99
CA ASP A 113 8.20 -46.20 -31.83
C ASP A 113 7.24 -46.07 -30.62
N GLY A 114 6.18 -45.28 -30.75
CA GLY A 114 5.19 -45.03 -29.70
C GLY A 114 5.57 -43.95 -28.69
N SER A 115 6.72 -43.30 -28.82
CA SER A 115 7.10 -42.14 -27.98
C SER A 115 6.32 -40.91 -28.38
N ILE A 116 6.11 -39.98 -27.42
CA ILE A 116 5.50 -38.68 -27.66
C ILE A 116 6.55 -37.75 -28.26
N ALA A 117 6.17 -36.99 -29.27
CA ALA A 117 7.02 -35.96 -29.87
C ALA A 117 7.38 -34.89 -28.84
N PRO A 118 8.68 -34.66 -28.57
CA PRO A 118 9.10 -33.54 -27.76
C PRO A 118 8.74 -32.20 -28.41
N ASP A 119 8.72 -31.13 -27.60
CA ASP A 119 8.51 -29.79 -28.10
C ASP A 119 9.53 -29.43 -29.17
N GLY A 120 9.02 -28.83 -30.25
CA GLY A 120 9.87 -28.52 -31.38
C GLY A 120 9.12 -28.36 -32.70
N VAL A 121 9.89 -28.10 -33.75
CA VAL A 121 9.38 -27.88 -35.11
C VAL A 121 9.40 -29.19 -35.87
N TYR A 122 8.28 -29.53 -36.47
CA TYR A 122 8.11 -30.69 -37.33
C TYR A 122 7.53 -30.29 -38.67
N TYR A 123 7.71 -31.16 -39.66
CA TYR A 123 7.19 -30.93 -40.99
C TYR A 123 6.38 -32.13 -41.44
N TYR A 124 5.20 -31.90 -42.00
CA TYR A 124 4.38 -32.93 -42.56
C TYR A 124 4.25 -32.84 -44.06
N GLN A 125 4.20 -33.97 -44.72
CA GLN A 125 4.12 -34.09 -46.17
C GLN A 125 3.24 -35.28 -46.55
N PHE A 126 2.42 -35.11 -47.59
CA PHE A 126 1.62 -36.20 -48.15
C PHE A 126 2.13 -36.55 -49.56
N SER A 127 2.23 -37.85 -49.87
CA SER A 127 2.52 -38.36 -51.17
C SER A 127 1.53 -39.46 -51.56
N ALA A 128 1.25 -39.56 -52.86
CA ALA A 128 0.40 -40.62 -53.42
C ALA A 128 0.89 -41.00 -54.80
N ALA A 129 0.72 -42.27 -55.13
CA ALA A 129 1.04 -42.80 -56.49
C ALA A 129 -0.18 -43.59 -57.04
N ASP A 130 -0.45 -43.42 -58.35
CA ASP A 130 -1.47 -44.17 -59.06
C ASP A 130 -0.99 -45.50 -59.65
N ASP A 131 -1.85 -46.21 -60.30
CA ASP A 131 -1.56 -47.49 -60.97
C ASP A 131 -0.80 -47.35 -62.27
N ASN A 132 -0.63 -46.14 -62.78
CA ASN A 132 0.15 -45.84 -64.01
C ASN A 132 1.57 -45.39 -63.67
N GLY A 133 1.93 -45.33 -62.38
CA GLY A 133 3.26 -44.89 -61.92
C GLY A 133 3.37 -43.37 -61.78
N ASN A 134 2.30 -42.59 -61.91
CA ASN A 134 2.35 -41.18 -61.62
C ASN A 134 2.35 -40.99 -60.11
N SER A 135 3.20 -40.11 -59.60
CA SER A 135 3.25 -39.73 -58.21
C SER A 135 3.13 -38.24 -58.02
N ALA A 136 2.50 -37.85 -56.92
CA ALA A 136 2.36 -36.46 -56.52
C ALA A 136 2.73 -36.37 -55.03
N THR A 137 3.51 -35.33 -54.67
CA THR A 137 3.95 -35.05 -53.33
C THR A 137 3.68 -33.59 -53.01
N THR A 138 3.11 -33.30 -51.86
CA THR A 138 2.88 -31.91 -51.41
C THR A 138 4.19 -31.24 -51.00
N SER A 139 4.18 -29.91 -50.92
CA SER A 139 5.23 -29.23 -50.15
C SER A 139 5.23 -29.69 -48.71
N LYS A 140 6.37 -29.58 -48.04
CA LYS A 140 6.45 -29.74 -46.59
C LYS A 140 5.75 -28.56 -45.92
N LEU A 141 4.88 -28.85 -44.95
CA LEU A 141 4.16 -27.88 -44.17
C LEU A 141 4.59 -28.02 -42.71
N GLN A 142 4.71 -26.88 -42.02
CA GLN A 142 5.20 -26.84 -40.65
C GLN A 142 4.09 -27.13 -39.65
N VAL A 143 4.42 -27.86 -38.60
CA VAL A 143 3.67 -28.04 -37.36
C VAL A 143 4.62 -27.90 -36.17
N ILE A 144 4.19 -27.20 -35.17
CA ILE A 144 4.95 -27.00 -33.93
C ILE A 144 4.25 -27.80 -32.83
N VAL A 145 5.02 -28.67 -32.18
CA VAL A 145 4.62 -29.38 -30.97
C VAL A 145 5.08 -28.54 -29.79
N ASP A 146 4.17 -28.20 -28.89
CA ASP A 146 4.45 -27.42 -27.68
C ASP A 146 3.54 -27.93 -26.55
N ASN A 147 4.12 -28.69 -25.63
CA ASN A 147 3.44 -29.23 -24.43
C ASN A 147 3.76 -28.42 -23.18
N THR A 148 4.55 -27.36 -23.31
CA THR A 148 5.02 -26.56 -22.19
C THR A 148 4.07 -25.43 -21.91
N ALA A 149 3.39 -25.50 -20.74
CA ALA A 149 2.50 -24.41 -20.32
C ALA A 149 3.28 -23.11 -20.01
N PRO A 150 2.69 -21.94 -20.27
CA PRO A 150 3.27 -20.67 -19.87
C PRO A 150 3.54 -20.61 -18.37
N PHE A 151 4.72 -20.09 -18.00
CA PHE A 151 5.18 -19.97 -16.61
C PHE A 151 4.98 -18.55 -16.09
N ILE A 152 4.51 -18.41 -14.84
CA ILE A 152 4.36 -17.13 -14.14
C ILE A 152 4.76 -17.23 -12.67
N GLU A 153 5.49 -16.25 -12.17
CA GLU A 153 5.83 -16.07 -10.77
C GLU A 153 5.49 -14.66 -10.31
N LEU A 154 4.84 -14.54 -9.14
CA LEU A 154 4.56 -13.28 -8.47
C LEU A 154 5.46 -13.12 -7.26
N ALA A 155 6.15 -11.99 -7.14
CA ALA A 155 6.88 -11.67 -5.92
C ALA A 155 5.90 -11.47 -4.76
N GLN A 156 6.28 -12.00 -3.60
CA GLN A 156 5.47 -11.84 -2.38
C GLN A 156 5.44 -10.37 -1.95
N ILE A 157 4.26 -9.87 -1.62
CA ILE A 157 4.05 -8.55 -1.03
C ILE A 157 3.74 -8.76 0.45
N PRO A 158 4.53 -8.21 1.39
CA PRO A 158 4.23 -8.27 2.82
C PRO A 158 2.84 -7.71 3.13
N ALA A 159 2.14 -8.27 4.11
CA ALA A 159 0.76 -7.88 4.42
C ALA A 159 0.61 -6.37 4.67
N GLY A 160 1.55 -5.75 5.39
CA GLY A 160 1.55 -4.31 5.67
C GLY A 160 1.79 -3.42 4.44
N ASP A 161 2.33 -3.98 3.34
CA ASP A 161 2.58 -3.27 2.09
C ASP A 161 1.46 -3.45 1.07
N LYS A 162 0.48 -4.31 1.37
CA LYS A 162 -0.72 -4.50 0.52
C LYS A 162 -1.76 -3.38 0.71
N THR A 163 -1.63 -2.55 1.76
CA THR A 163 -2.50 -1.40 2.00
C THR A 163 -1.82 -0.14 1.44
N PHE A 164 -2.53 0.56 0.56
CA PHE A 164 -2.01 1.73 -0.14
C PHE A 164 -3.12 2.72 -0.49
N GLY A 165 -2.77 3.91 -0.99
CA GLY A 165 -3.68 4.94 -1.47
C GLY A 165 -3.10 6.34 -1.40
N GLU A 166 -2.23 6.65 -0.41
CA GLU A 166 -1.77 8.01 -0.17
C GLU A 166 -0.26 8.09 0.09
N GLY A 167 0.29 9.28 -0.07
CA GLY A 167 1.65 9.63 0.29
C GLY A 167 2.70 8.70 -0.32
N ALA A 168 3.57 8.16 0.53
CA ALA A 168 4.61 7.23 0.11
C ALA A 168 4.07 5.88 -0.39
N LYS A 169 2.81 5.56 -0.07
CA LYS A 169 2.09 4.37 -0.54
C LYS A 169 1.01 4.71 -1.58
N SER A 170 1.20 5.72 -2.41
CA SER A 170 0.22 6.12 -3.44
C SER A 170 0.04 5.09 -4.55
N LYS A 171 0.91 4.08 -4.66
CA LYS A 171 0.86 3.01 -5.65
C LYS A 171 1.27 1.69 -5.05
N LEU A 172 0.59 0.62 -5.47
CA LEU A 172 1.00 -0.75 -5.20
C LEU A 172 1.87 -1.27 -6.35
N ARG A 173 3.09 -1.67 -6.05
CA ARG A 173 3.99 -2.29 -7.02
C ARG A 173 3.85 -3.80 -7.02
N ILE A 174 3.42 -4.37 -8.13
CA ILE A 174 3.30 -5.81 -8.37
C ILE A 174 4.46 -6.24 -9.26
N LYS A 175 5.45 -6.91 -8.66
CA LYS A 175 6.59 -7.50 -9.39
C LYS A 175 6.24 -8.90 -9.82
N GLN A 176 6.48 -9.19 -11.07
CA GLN A 176 6.18 -10.48 -11.70
C GLN A 176 7.22 -10.82 -12.76
N SER A 177 7.37 -12.11 -13.05
CA SER A 177 8.21 -12.65 -14.12
C SER A 177 7.57 -13.90 -14.68
N GLY A 178 7.78 -14.20 -15.94
CA GLY A 178 7.20 -15.37 -16.62
C GLY A 178 7.81 -15.61 -17.96
N SER A 179 7.32 -16.62 -18.67
CA SER A 179 7.72 -16.94 -20.05
C SER A 179 7.34 -15.83 -21.03
N LEU A 180 8.02 -15.79 -22.17
CA LEU A 180 7.68 -14.93 -23.29
C LEU A 180 6.49 -15.55 -24.04
N GLU A 181 5.32 -14.86 -23.99
CA GLU A 181 4.09 -15.35 -24.58
C GLU A 181 3.50 -14.34 -25.56
N ASN A 182 2.58 -14.81 -26.42
CA ASN A 182 1.86 -13.94 -27.32
C ASN A 182 0.97 -12.96 -26.56
N LEU A 183 0.37 -13.39 -25.44
CA LEU A 183 -0.51 -12.55 -24.63
C LEU A 183 -0.58 -13.04 -23.18
N TRP A 184 -0.09 -12.22 -22.27
CA TRP A 184 -0.45 -12.29 -20.86
C TRP A 184 -1.65 -11.39 -20.58
N SER A 185 -2.65 -11.91 -19.89
CA SER A 185 -3.83 -11.18 -19.47
C SER A 185 -3.90 -11.09 -17.96
N ALA A 186 -3.92 -9.86 -17.44
CA ALA A 186 -4.01 -9.61 -16.01
C ALA A 186 -5.17 -8.67 -15.69
N LYS A 187 -5.73 -8.81 -14.50
CA LYS A 187 -6.82 -7.96 -14.03
C LYS A 187 -6.78 -7.75 -12.52
N ILE A 188 -7.35 -6.64 -12.10
CA ILE A 188 -7.68 -6.35 -10.71
C ILE A 188 -9.19 -6.42 -10.58
N THR A 189 -9.66 -7.13 -9.56
CA THR A 189 -11.09 -7.29 -9.25
C THR A 189 -11.38 -6.78 -7.85
N ASP A 190 -12.60 -6.26 -7.65
CA ASP A 190 -13.13 -5.93 -6.34
C ASP A 190 -13.54 -7.21 -5.56
N ALA A 191 -14.07 -7.03 -4.36
CA ALA A 191 -14.52 -8.11 -3.47
C ALA A 191 -15.66 -8.95 -4.09
N ASP A 192 -16.48 -8.37 -4.98
CA ASP A 192 -17.57 -9.04 -5.68
C ASP A 192 -17.10 -9.76 -6.96
N GLY A 193 -15.80 -9.71 -7.27
CA GLY A 193 -15.18 -10.32 -8.44
C GLY A 193 -15.38 -9.51 -9.74
N LYS A 194 -15.88 -8.28 -9.66
CA LYS A 194 -16.00 -7.39 -10.81
C LYS A 194 -14.63 -6.83 -11.18
N THR A 195 -14.25 -6.92 -12.45
CA THR A 195 -13.00 -6.35 -12.95
C THR A 195 -13.07 -4.82 -12.92
N VAL A 196 -12.12 -4.19 -12.25
CA VAL A 196 -11.93 -2.74 -12.20
C VAL A 196 -10.79 -2.27 -13.10
N ARG A 197 -9.69 -3.02 -13.17
CA ARG A 197 -8.55 -2.70 -14.03
C ARG A 197 -8.06 -3.93 -14.77
N SER A 198 -7.67 -3.76 -16.04
CA SER A 198 -7.09 -4.81 -16.89
C SER A 198 -5.75 -4.39 -17.43
N PHE A 199 -4.84 -5.36 -17.59
CA PHE A 199 -3.54 -5.19 -18.21
C PHE A 199 -3.31 -6.30 -19.23
N SER A 200 -2.58 -6.00 -20.29
CA SER A 200 -2.17 -6.98 -21.29
C SER A 200 -0.70 -6.77 -21.64
N PHE A 201 0.03 -7.88 -21.82
CA PHE A 201 1.42 -7.87 -22.25
C PHE A 201 1.48 -8.74 -23.51
N GLU A 202 1.68 -8.09 -24.65
CA GLU A 202 1.64 -8.74 -25.96
C GLU A 202 3.06 -9.04 -26.46
N ASN A 203 3.30 -10.28 -26.90
CA ASN A 203 4.60 -10.76 -27.42
C ASN A 203 5.77 -10.43 -26.48
N SER A 204 5.55 -10.61 -25.17
CA SER A 204 6.52 -10.25 -24.14
C SER A 204 6.38 -11.13 -22.89
N GLU A 205 7.37 -11.06 -22.02
CA GLU A 205 7.22 -11.45 -20.63
C GLU A 205 6.29 -10.49 -19.87
N PRO A 206 5.66 -10.91 -18.77
CA PRO A 206 4.81 -10.04 -17.98
C PRO A 206 5.64 -8.98 -17.25
N LEU A 207 5.28 -7.72 -17.43
CA LEU A 207 6.01 -6.58 -16.85
C LEU A 207 5.51 -6.24 -15.44
N THR A 208 6.40 -5.63 -14.63
CA THR A 208 5.99 -5.04 -13.34
C THR A 208 4.88 -4.02 -13.53
N ILE A 209 3.88 -4.06 -12.65
CA ILE A 209 2.75 -3.13 -12.62
C ILE A 209 2.87 -2.22 -11.39
N ASP A 210 2.62 -0.92 -11.58
CA ASP A 210 2.39 0.05 -10.51
C ASP A 210 0.91 0.47 -10.58
N TRP A 211 0.06 -0.10 -9.72
CA TRP A 211 -1.36 0.26 -9.64
C TRP A 211 -1.59 1.39 -8.64
N ASP A 212 -2.23 2.45 -9.11
CA ASP A 212 -2.49 3.69 -8.38
C ASP A 212 -3.93 3.81 -7.84
N GLY A 213 -4.68 2.71 -7.82
CA GLY A 213 -6.08 2.73 -7.37
C GLY A 213 -7.05 3.30 -8.40
N THR A 214 -6.68 3.34 -9.69
CA THR A 214 -7.60 3.76 -10.76
C THR A 214 -8.12 2.57 -11.55
N ASP A 215 -9.34 2.73 -12.09
CA ASP A 215 -9.98 1.78 -13.00
C ASP A 215 -9.49 1.96 -14.46
N ASN A 216 -10.10 1.22 -15.40
CA ASN A 216 -9.79 1.32 -16.83
C ASN A 216 -10.10 2.69 -17.45
N SER A 217 -10.96 3.49 -16.82
CA SER A 217 -11.31 4.84 -17.28
C SER A 217 -10.37 5.91 -16.70
N GLY A 218 -9.49 5.54 -15.74
CA GLY A 218 -8.67 6.47 -14.99
C GLY A 218 -9.38 7.07 -13.77
N SER A 219 -10.59 6.61 -13.46
CA SER A 219 -11.34 7.03 -12.27
C SER A 219 -10.84 6.27 -11.04
N VAL A 220 -10.77 6.96 -9.89
CA VAL A 220 -10.38 6.35 -8.62
C VAL A 220 -11.45 5.32 -8.23
N VAL A 221 -11.00 4.13 -7.83
CA VAL A 221 -11.89 3.07 -7.34
C VAL A 221 -12.37 3.36 -5.91
N ALA A 222 -13.43 2.69 -5.45
CA ALA A 222 -13.90 2.81 -4.08
C ALA A 222 -12.87 2.26 -3.09
N ASP A 223 -12.87 2.77 -1.86
CA ASP A 223 -12.10 2.18 -0.77
C ASP A 223 -12.58 0.74 -0.53
N GLY A 224 -11.64 -0.21 -0.46
CA GLY A 224 -12.02 -1.61 -0.36
C GLY A 224 -10.89 -2.61 -0.54
N ILE A 225 -11.29 -3.89 -0.64
CA ILE A 225 -10.39 -5.03 -0.85
C ILE A 225 -10.44 -5.44 -2.31
N TYR A 226 -9.26 -5.68 -2.88
CA TYR A 226 -9.06 -6.04 -4.27
C TYR A 226 -8.18 -7.29 -4.39
N ASN A 227 -8.28 -7.94 -5.54
CA ASN A 227 -7.43 -9.08 -5.89
C ASN A 227 -6.83 -8.83 -7.28
N TYR A 228 -5.58 -9.21 -7.45
CA TYR A 228 -4.90 -9.25 -8.73
C TYR A 228 -4.77 -10.69 -9.21
N GLU A 229 -5.06 -10.96 -10.48
CA GLU A 229 -4.79 -12.25 -11.12
C GLU A 229 -4.16 -12.06 -12.49
N ILE A 230 -3.30 -13.00 -12.88
CA ILE A 230 -2.67 -13.05 -14.20
C ILE A 230 -2.65 -14.48 -14.71
N SER A 231 -2.85 -14.66 -16.02
CA SER A 231 -2.75 -15.93 -16.71
C SER A 231 -2.45 -15.71 -18.19
N SER A 232 -1.94 -16.76 -18.86
CA SER A 232 -1.73 -16.83 -20.30
C SER A 232 -2.27 -18.13 -20.87
N THR A 233 -2.54 -18.11 -22.17
CA THR A 233 -2.75 -19.32 -22.98
C THR A 233 -1.88 -19.16 -24.22
N ASP A 234 -0.97 -20.12 -24.46
CA ASP A 234 -0.06 -20.09 -25.58
C ASP A 234 -0.74 -20.43 -26.92
N ALA A 235 0.05 -20.47 -28.01
CA ALA A 235 -0.44 -20.77 -29.35
C ALA A 235 -0.87 -22.24 -29.51
N ALA A 236 -0.35 -23.15 -28.68
CA ALA A 236 -0.68 -24.58 -28.69
C ALA A 236 -1.90 -24.89 -27.82
N GLY A 237 -2.41 -23.90 -27.06
CA GLY A 237 -3.58 -24.03 -26.20
C GLY A 237 -3.26 -24.38 -24.75
N ASN A 238 -1.98 -24.48 -24.36
CA ASN A 238 -1.61 -24.73 -22.98
C ASN A 238 -1.92 -23.48 -22.14
N VAL A 239 -2.48 -23.69 -20.94
CA VAL A 239 -2.89 -22.62 -20.03
C VAL A 239 -1.94 -22.58 -18.84
N SER A 240 -1.45 -21.40 -18.50
CA SER A 240 -0.65 -21.21 -17.28
C SER A 240 -1.47 -21.48 -16.02
N ASP A 241 -0.82 -21.81 -14.93
CA ASP A 241 -1.42 -21.70 -13.62
C ASP A 241 -1.85 -20.23 -13.39
N LYS A 242 -2.95 -20.06 -12.64
CA LYS A 242 -3.37 -18.72 -12.23
C LYS A 242 -2.50 -18.24 -11.09
N ALA A 243 -1.77 -17.15 -11.30
CA ALA A 243 -1.06 -16.45 -10.23
C ALA A 243 -1.93 -15.33 -9.67
N VAL A 244 -2.10 -15.30 -8.34
CA VAL A 244 -3.05 -14.40 -7.66
C VAL A 244 -2.40 -13.72 -6.46
N ILE A 245 -2.63 -12.41 -6.31
CA ILE A 245 -2.39 -11.66 -5.08
C ILE A 245 -3.75 -11.27 -4.49
N THR A 246 -4.04 -11.74 -3.29
CA THR A 246 -5.30 -11.45 -2.59
C THR A 246 -5.11 -10.43 -1.48
N ASN A 247 -6.23 -9.83 -1.03
CA ASN A 247 -6.24 -8.88 0.08
C ASN A 247 -5.38 -7.64 -0.18
N ILE A 248 -5.43 -7.11 -1.38
CA ILE A 248 -4.92 -5.78 -1.70
C ILE A 248 -5.93 -4.77 -1.16
N ILE A 249 -5.48 -3.82 -0.36
CA ILE A 249 -6.35 -2.83 0.28
C ILE A 249 -6.06 -1.47 -0.32
N TYR A 250 -7.07 -0.83 -0.87
CA TYR A 250 -7.04 0.55 -1.32
C TYR A 250 -7.88 1.43 -0.40
N SER A 251 -7.33 2.57 0.04
CA SER A 251 -8.08 3.59 0.77
C SER A 251 -7.57 4.99 0.46
N SER A 252 -8.48 5.88 0.10
CA SER A 252 -8.24 7.30 -0.18
C SER A 252 -8.49 8.20 1.03
N GLU A 253 -8.77 7.63 2.21
CA GLU A 253 -9.09 8.40 3.42
C GLU A 253 -7.94 9.26 3.91
N LYS A 254 -8.27 10.49 4.34
CA LYS A 254 -7.35 11.51 4.88
C LYS A 254 -7.86 12.08 6.21
N PRO A 255 -7.85 11.28 7.30
CA PRO A 255 -8.34 11.74 8.60
C PRO A 255 -7.51 12.95 9.10
N GLN A 256 -8.17 13.98 9.64
CA GLN A 256 -7.53 15.20 10.11
C GLN A 256 -7.38 15.19 11.62
N THR A 257 -6.16 15.45 12.11
CA THR A 257 -5.86 15.57 13.54
C THR A 257 -6.21 16.94 14.10
N GLN A 258 -6.48 17.02 15.42
CA GLN A 258 -6.68 18.28 16.13
C GLN A 258 -6.00 18.24 17.50
N ILE A 259 -5.57 19.40 18.00
CA ILE A 259 -5.05 19.56 19.36
C ILE A 259 -5.45 20.91 19.94
N ALA A 260 -5.89 20.91 21.19
CA ALA A 260 -6.19 22.10 21.95
C ALA A 260 -5.70 21.97 23.40
N ILE A 261 -5.33 23.07 24.03
CA ILE A 261 -5.04 23.13 25.46
C ILE A 261 -6.36 23.21 26.21
N ASP A 262 -6.51 22.42 27.27
CA ASP A 262 -7.64 22.46 28.18
C ASP A 262 -7.31 23.35 29.40
N GLY A 263 -7.91 24.53 29.45
CA GLY A 263 -7.73 25.48 30.54
C GLY A 263 -6.56 26.47 30.34
N SER A 264 -5.81 26.73 31.41
CA SER A 264 -4.71 27.69 31.42
C SER A 264 -3.54 27.23 30.55
N ARG A 265 -2.86 28.19 29.91
CA ARG A 265 -1.58 27.96 29.21
C ARG A 265 -0.36 28.08 30.12
N PHE A 266 -0.59 28.36 31.42
CA PHE A 266 0.44 28.41 32.44
C PHE A 266 0.24 27.27 33.43
N PHE A 267 1.31 26.60 33.82
CA PHE A 267 1.25 25.58 34.87
C PHE A 267 2.56 25.56 35.67
N ALA A 268 2.40 25.17 36.92
CA ALA A 268 3.48 25.12 37.91
C ALA A 268 3.42 23.81 38.68
N PRO A 269 4.06 22.72 38.20
CA PRO A 269 4.02 21.41 38.86
C PRO A 269 4.43 21.44 40.34
N ALA A 270 5.40 22.31 40.71
CA ALA A 270 5.92 22.45 42.05
C ALA A 270 5.10 23.36 42.96
N ALA A 271 4.15 24.17 42.42
CA ALA A 271 3.36 25.09 43.23
C ALA A 271 2.42 24.37 44.20
N SER A 272 2.16 24.99 45.35
CA SER A 272 1.24 24.43 46.36
C SER A 272 -0.22 24.46 45.91
N VAL A 273 -0.60 25.42 45.10
CA VAL A 273 -1.93 25.64 44.49
C VAL A 273 -1.78 25.91 42.98
N GLY A 274 -2.89 25.87 42.23
CA GLY A 274 -2.89 26.16 40.81
C GLY A 274 -2.83 24.94 39.91
N THR A 275 -2.49 25.15 38.65
CA THR A 275 -2.44 24.12 37.61
C THR A 275 -1.12 23.35 37.69
N LYS A 276 -1.17 22.08 38.13
CA LYS A 276 0.03 21.22 38.27
C LYS A 276 0.30 20.37 37.03
N VAL A 277 -0.69 20.17 36.18
CA VAL A 277 -0.67 19.33 35.01
C VAL A 277 -1.24 20.10 33.84
N MET A 278 -0.50 20.15 32.75
CA MET A 278 -0.99 20.67 31.48
C MET A 278 -1.82 19.59 30.78
N LYS A 279 -3.03 19.92 30.38
CA LYS A 279 -3.94 19.01 29.67
C LYS A 279 -4.11 19.41 28.21
N PHE A 280 -4.05 18.42 27.33
CA PHE A 280 -4.30 18.62 25.91
C PHE A 280 -5.46 17.71 25.48
N ASN A 281 -6.48 18.32 24.88
CA ASN A 281 -7.52 17.59 24.16
C ASN A 281 -6.98 17.29 22.75
N VAL A 282 -6.86 16.00 22.42
CA VAL A 282 -6.28 15.52 21.17
C VAL A 282 -7.34 14.71 20.42
N VAL A 283 -7.50 15.02 19.14
CA VAL A 283 -8.35 14.25 18.23
C VAL A 283 -7.46 13.65 17.14
N ILE A 284 -7.36 12.34 17.14
CA ILE A 284 -6.73 11.55 16.08
C ILE A 284 -7.81 10.56 15.61
N PRO A 285 -8.54 10.87 14.52
CA PRO A 285 -9.69 10.06 14.13
C PRO A 285 -9.28 8.66 13.71
N ALA A 286 -10.04 7.65 14.14
CA ALA A 286 -9.99 6.36 13.49
C ALA A 286 -10.50 6.50 12.05
N PRO A 287 -9.94 5.75 11.08
CA PRO A 287 -10.52 5.68 9.74
C PRO A 287 -11.98 5.22 9.79
N THR A 288 -12.80 5.74 8.88
CA THR A 288 -14.21 5.34 8.76
C THR A 288 -14.36 4.02 8.00
N SER A 289 -13.45 3.77 7.09
CA SER A 289 -13.31 2.52 6.35
C SER A 289 -12.75 1.42 7.25
N LYS A 290 -13.36 0.24 7.20
CA LYS A 290 -12.86 -0.94 7.95
C LYS A 290 -11.56 -1.51 7.41
N VAL A 291 -11.07 -0.98 6.31
CA VAL A 291 -9.88 -1.49 5.59
C VAL A 291 -8.63 -0.63 5.81
N ASN A 292 -8.78 0.58 6.36
CA ASN A 292 -7.64 1.44 6.75
C ASN A 292 -7.48 1.41 8.28
N GLU A 293 -6.28 1.65 8.78
CA GLU A 293 -5.98 1.62 10.21
C GLU A 293 -5.05 2.77 10.60
N LEU A 294 -5.17 3.24 11.85
CA LEU A 294 -4.19 4.13 12.46
C LEU A 294 -2.95 3.31 12.87
N SER A 295 -1.89 3.41 12.10
CA SER A 295 -0.67 2.62 12.31
C SER A 295 0.19 3.12 13.46
N GLU A 296 0.26 4.44 13.63
CA GLU A 296 1.06 5.09 14.68
C GLU A 296 0.50 6.48 14.97
N TRP A 297 0.56 6.88 16.24
CA TRP A 297 0.35 8.26 16.64
C TRP A 297 1.39 8.69 17.68
N LYS A 298 1.71 9.99 17.68
CA LYS A 298 2.59 10.61 18.67
C LYS A 298 2.06 11.98 19.08
N VAL A 299 2.24 12.28 20.36
CA VAL A 299 2.14 13.62 20.91
C VAL A 299 3.48 13.90 21.59
N GLU A 300 4.23 14.84 21.04
CA GLU A 300 5.57 15.22 21.52
C GLU A 300 5.50 16.60 22.18
N ILE A 301 6.01 16.73 23.40
CA ILE A 301 6.24 18.03 23.99
C ILE A 301 7.60 18.51 23.49
N VAL A 302 7.60 19.70 22.88
CA VAL A 302 8.79 20.30 22.27
C VAL A 302 9.08 21.67 22.85
N ARG A 303 10.36 22.01 23.04
CA ARG A 303 10.79 23.36 23.42
C ARG A 303 10.46 24.32 22.27
N LYS A 304 9.94 25.49 22.61
CA LYS A 304 9.58 26.51 21.60
C LYS A 304 10.80 27.07 20.87
N ASN A 305 11.92 27.24 21.57
CA ASN A 305 13.10 27.93 21.07
C ASN A 305 13.90 27.15 20.03
N ASP A 306 14.02 25.82 20.19
CA ASP A 306 14.86 24.98 19.34
C ASP A 306 14.11 23.76 18.76
N GLY A 307 12.86 23.53 19.17
CA GLY A 307 12.04 22.40 18.71
C GLY A 307 12.48 21.05 19.25
N SER A 308 13.40 21.01 20.25
CA SER A 308 13.84 19.75 20.84
C SER A 308 12.69 19.03 21.54
N VAL A 309 12.57 17.71 21.31
CA VAL A 309 11.58 16.85 21.96
C VAL A 309 12.04 16.54 23.38
N VAL A 310 11.20 16.78 24.36
CA VAL A 310 11.48 16.55 25.78
C VAL A 310 10.61 15.47 26.40
N ARG A 311 9.40 15.23 25.85
CA ARG A 311 8.50 14.18 26.29
C ARG A 311 7.73 13.62 25.11
N THR A 312 7.56 12.28 25.05
CA THR A 312 6.85 11.59 23.98
C THR A 312 5.74 10.71 24.54
N TYR A 313 4.55 10.86 23.99
CA TYR A 313 3.42 9.96 24.16
C TYR A 313 3.15 9.33 22.80
N SER A 314 3.09 8.02 22.71
CA SER A 314 2.89 7.32 21.45
C SER A 314 2.09 6.05 21.63
N GLY A 315 1.53 5.55 20.52
CA GLY A 315 0.81 4.29 20.49
C GLY A 315 0.46 3.87 19.08
N LYS A 316 -0.21 2.71 19.00
CA LYS A 316 -0.82 2.17 17.79
C LYS A 316 -2.31 2.04 18.07
N ASN A 317 -3.15 2.30 17.07
CA ASN A 317 -4.60 2.27 17.25
C ASN A 317 -5.03 3.14 18.45
N ASP A 318 -6.18 3.08 18.93
CA ASP A 318 -6.75 3.66 20.17
C ASP A 318 -5.96 4.87 20.77
N PRO A 319 -5.94 6.04 20.13
CA PRO A 319 -5.24 7.21 20.62
C PRO A 319 -5.93 7.79 21.84
N LYS A 320 -5.13 8.28 22.81
CA LYS A 320 -5.68 8.98 23.97
C LYS A 320 -6.30 10.30 23.54
N SER A 321 -7.55 10.54 23.95
CA SER A 321 -8.26 11.81 23.71
C SER A 321 -7.77 12.94 24.62
N VAL A 322 -7.15 12.62 25.76
CA VAL A 322 -6.54 13.57 26.68
C VAL A 322 -5.11 13.14 26.98
N ILE A 323 -4.18 14.05 26.80
CA ILE A 323 -2.79 13.91 27.22
C ILE A 323 -2.55 14.82 28.40
N GLU A 324 -2.04 14.26 29.50
CA GLU A 324 -1.64 14.97 30.71
C GLU A 324 -0.11 15.05 30.79
N PHE A 325 0.41 16.26 30.89
CA PHE A 325 1.83 16.54 30.99
C PHE A 325 2.16 17.17 32.34
N ASP A 326 2.99 16.50 33.11
CA ASP A 326 3.36 16.83 34.49
C ASP A 326 4.63 17.67 34.64
N GLY A 327 5.22 18.11 33.53
CA GLY A 327 6.47 18.88 33.54
C GLY A 327 7.75 18.05 33.61
N ASN A 328 7.66 16.72 33.45
CA ASN A 328 8.82 15.83 33.46
C ASN A 328 9.16 15.36 32.03
N GLY A 329 10.45 15.20 31.78
CA GLY A 329 10.97 14.61 30.55
C GLY A 329 10.73 13.10 30.43
N ASP A 330 11.14 12.49 29.31
CA ASP A 330 11.05 11.04 29.10
C ASP A 330 11.93 10.25 30.09
N ASP A 331 12.97 10.85 30.62
CA ASP A 331 13.86 10.29 31.65
C ASP A 331 13.31 10.44 33.08
N GLY A 332 12.14 11.08 33.24
CA GLY A 332 11.51 11.37 34.53
C GLY A 332 12.10 12.58 35.25
N SER A 333 13.09 13.28 34.69
CA SER A 333 13.64 14.50 35.27
C SER A 333 12.70 15.69 35.07
N ALA A 334 12.65 16.60 36.05
CA ALA A 334 11.91 17.85 35.90
C ALA A 334 12.55 18.71 34.78
N LEU A 335 11.69 19.24 33.91
CA LEU A 335 12.14 20.09 32.84
C LEU A 335 12.45 21.51 33.34
N GLU A 336 13.30 22.21 32.61
CA GLU A 336 13.56 23.62 32.82
C GLU A 336 12.30 24.46 32.55
N GLU A 337 12.19 25.55 33.30
CA GLU A 337 11.15 26.56 33.08
C GLU A 337 11.26 27.16 31.68
N GLY A 338 10.12 27.55 31.11
CA GLY A 338 10.09 28.16 29.80
C GLY A 338 8.87 27.83 28.96
N GLU A 339 8.98 28.12 27.68
CA GLU A 339 7.91 27.99 26.70
C GLU A 339 8.00 26.68 25.92
N TYR A 340 6.86 25.98 25.82
CA TYR A 340 6.73 24.69 25.18
C TYR A 340 5.53 24.64 24.24
N ARG A 341 5.47 23.62 23.40
CA ARG A 341 4.30 23.25 22.58
C ARG A 341 4.12 21.75 22.60
N ALA A 342 2.90 21.30 22.41
CA ALA A 342 2.64 19.91 22.08
C ALA A 342 2.48 19.79 20.56
N LYS A 343 3.12 18.78 19.96
CA LYS A 343 3.12 18.47 18.53
C LYS A 343 2.45 17.12 18.31
N VAL A 344 1.41 17.07 17.50
CA VAL A 344 0.68 15.84 17.13
C VAL A 344 1.10 15.39 15.75
N THR A 345 1.40 14.10 15.63
CA THR A 345 1.62 13.41 14.36
C THR A 345 0.84 12.09 14.35
N ALA A 346 0.41 11.66 13.17
CA ALA A 346 -0.25 10.38 12.97
C ALA A 346 0.18 9.79 11.64
N ARG A 347 0.10 8.44 11.53
CA ARG A 347 0.35 7.69 10.30
C ARG A 347 -0.72 6.64 10.13
N TYR A 348 -1.30 6.55 8.94
CA TYR A 348 -2.31 5.57 8.59
C TYR A 348 -1.75 4.49 7.66
N SER A 349 -2.36 3.31 7.68
CA SER A 349 -1.86 2.14 6.93
C SER A 349 -1.88 2.35 5.41
N ASN A 350 -2.78 3.20 4.89
CA ASN A 350 -2.83 3.59 3.48
C ASN A 350 -1.69 4.53 3.04
N GLY A 351 -0.78 4.92 3.96
CA GLY A 351 0.35 5.82 3.71
C GLY A 351 0.04 7.30 3.95
N TYR A 352 -1.18 7.65 4.37
CA TYR A 352 -1.51 9.03 4.71
C TYR A 352 -0.88 9.44 6.03
N GLU A 353 -0.24 10.60 6.02
CA GLU A 353 0.32 11.28 7.19
C GLU A 353 -0.21 12.72 7.18
N PRO A 354 -1.13 13.10 8.10
CA PRO A 354 -1.56 14.50 8.22
C PRO A 354 -0.36 15.39 8.56
N GLU A 355 -0.43 16.64 8.14
CA GLU A 355 0.57 17.65 8.53
C GLU A 355 0.66 17.74 10.06
N PRO A 356 1.89 17.79 10.62
CA PRO A 356 2.09 17.90 12.05
C PRO A 356 1.41 19.15 12.63
N LEU A 357 0.57 18.99 13.65
CA LEU A 357 -0.10 20.09 14.32
C LEU A 357 0.59 20.47 15.62
N LEU A 358 0.77 21.79 15.83
CA LEU A 358 1.30 22.34 17.07
C LEU A 358 0.17 22.96 17.90
N SER A 359 0.19 22.73 19.20
CA SER A 359 -0.66 23.44 20.16
C SER A 359 -0.27 24.94 20.21
N PRO A 360 -1.11 25.80 20.78
CA PRO A 360 -0.64 27.09 21.29
C PRO A 360 0.54 26.91 22.23
N VAL A 361 1.34 27.95 22.40
CA VAL A 361 2.45 27.95 23.38
C VAL A 361 1.86 27.88 24.77
N PHE A 362 2.48 27.04 25.62
CA PHE A 362 2.22 27.00 27.05
C PHE A 362 3.54 27.16 27.84
N VAL A 363 3.42 27.54 29.09
CA VAL A 363 4.55 27.91 29.95
C VAL A 363 4.61 27.01 31.18
N LEU A 364 5.77 26.45 31.42
CA LEU A 364 6.14 25.82 32.68
C LEU A 364 6.87 26.88 33.52
N ASP A 365 6.32 27.23 34.69
CA ASP A 365 6.86 28.27 35.56
C ASP A 365 6.68 27.86 37.03
N ASN A 366 7.74 27.41 37.67
CA ASN A 366 7.81 27.04 39.09
C ASN A 366 8.44 28.16 39.92
N THR A 367 8.87 29.26 39.30
CA THR A 367 9.54 30.35 40.00
C THR A 367 8.52 31.16 40.76
N VAL A 368 8.74 31.22 42.07
CA VAL A 368 7.92 32.06 42.93
C VAL A 368 8.39 33.50 42.79
N PRO A 369 7.51 34.46 42.51
CA PRO A 369 7.91 35.87 42.42
C PRO A 369 8.54 36.40 43.70
N ARG A 370 9.56 37.25 43.58
CA ARG A 370 10.32 37.72 44.72
C ARG A 370 10.14 39.22 44.92
N ALA A 371 10.05 39.63 46.20
CA ALA A 371 10.09 41.01 46.62
C ALA A 371 10.96 41.20 47.86
N THR A 372 11.45 42.38 48.03
CA THR A 372 12.13 42.82 49.24
C THR A 372 11.34 43.93 49.93
N ILE A 373 11.31 43.93 51.25
CA ILE A 373 10.71 44.96 52.06
C ILE A 373 11.79 45.50 53.02
N ALA A 374 12.08 46.79 52.90
CA ALA A 374 13.04 47.40 53.79
C ALA A 374 12.42 47.62 55.20
N LEU A 375 13.24 47.45 56.22
CA LEU A 375 12.82 47.79 57.58
C LEU A 375 12.43 49.26 57.63
N PRO A 376 11.29 49.62 58.25
CA PRO A 376 10.86 50.99 58.36
C PRO A 376 11.87 51.76 59.27
N GLN A 377 12.21 52.96 58.86
CA GLN A 377 13.12 53.83 59.68
C GLN A 377 12.50 54.17 61.05
N LYS A 378 11.23 54.37 61.07
CA LYS A 378 10.44 54.60 62.28
C LYS A 378 9.65 53.34 62.63
N LYS A 379 9.90 52.79 63.82
CA LYS A 379 9.26 51.52 64.24
C LYS A 379 8.12 51.70 65.27
N VAL A 380 7.98 52.90 65.80
CA VAL A 380 6.96 53.25 66.78
C VAL A 380 6.32 54.58 66.36
N PHE A 381 4.99 54.62 66.38
CA PHE A 381 4.23 55.83 66.08
C PHE A 381 2.95 55.86 66.90
N ASN A 382 2.29 57.02 67.00
CA ASN A 382 1.16 57.24 67.91
C ASN A 382 -0.15 57.53 67.16
N GLY A 383 -0.22 57.24 65.86
CA GLY A 383 -1.43 57.45 65.02
C GLY A 383 -1.61 58.91 64.55
N SER A 384 -0.74 59.86 64.90
CA SER A 384 -0.76 61.20 64.37
C SER A 384 0.12 61.37 63.11
N ASP A 385 0.97 60.40 62.85
CA ASP A 385 1.87 60.30 61.70
C ASP A 385 1.61 58.98 60.94
N SER A 386 2.37 58.71 59.91
CA SER A 386 2.36 57.46 59.14
C SER A 386 3.72 56.76 59.23
N ILE A 387 3.67 55.43 58.99
CA ILE A 387 4.86 54.62 58.73
C ILE A 387 4.89 54.34 57.26
N SER A 388 6.06 54.58 56.60
CA SER A 388 6.34 54.20 55.24
C SER A 388 7.09 52.88 55.17
N PHE A 389 6.57 51.95 54.41
CA PHE A 389 7.23 50.68 54.05
C PHE A 389 7.74 50.80 52.63
N PHE A 390 9.08 50.68 52.43
CA PHE A 390 9.71 50.67 51.11
C PHE A 390 9.86 49.22 50.64
N GLN A 391 9.50 49.00 49.40
CA GLN A 391 9.43 47.65 48.81
C GLN A 391 9.80 47.65 47.34
N GLN A 392 10.32 46.54 46.85
CA GLN A 392 10.73 46.38 45.47
C GLN A 392 10.54 44.97 44.99
N SER A 393 9.93 44.77 43.84
CA SER A 393 9.89 43.48 43.14
C SER A 393 11.24 43.19 42.46
N MET A 394 11.64 41.94 42.41
CA MET A 394 12.80 41.50 41.64
C MET A 394 12.44 41.32 40.16
N VAL A 395 13.44 41.51 39.30
CA VAL A 395 13.30 41.26 37.85
C VAL A 395 13.22 39.74 37.61
N GLU A 396 12.27 39.31 36.80
CA GLU A 396 12.03 37.92 36.43
C GLU A 396 12.00 37.74 34.92
N PRO A 397 12.10 36.48 34.43
CA PRO A 397 12.00 36.20 33.01
C PRO A 397 10.68 36.67 32.39
N SER A 398 10.72 37.05 31.12
CA SER A 398 9.56 37.62 30.40
C SER A 398 8.39 36.64 30.16
N TRP A 399 8.58 35.34 30.39
CA TRP A 399 7.53 34.33 30.24
C TRP A 399 6.78 33.98 31.53
N THR A 400 7.16 34.62 32.67
CA THR A 400 6.47 34.41 33.94
C THR A 400 5.01 34.86 33.86
N GLY A 401 4.17 34.27 34.70
CA GLY A 401 2.74 34.56 34.74
C GLY A 401 2.42 35.98 35.20
N ASP A 402 1.17 36.40 34.93
CA ASP A 402 0.67 37.67 35.47
C ASP A 402 0.60 37.61 36.97
N LYS A 403 1.08 38.70 37.63
CA LYS A 403 1.22 38.82 39.07
C LYS A 403 0.15 39.70 39.65
N LEU A 404 -0.30 39.37 40.85
CA LEU A 404 -1.13 40.22 41.67
C LEU A 404 -0.45 40.44 43.02
N TRP A 405 -0.28 41.67 43.38
CA TRP A 405 0.39 42.11 44.59
C TRP A 405 -0.59 42.67 45.60
N LYS A 406 -0.48 42.27 46.87
CA LYS A 406 -1.23 42.78 48.01
C LYS A 406 -0.34 43.07 49.18
N GLY A 407 -0.56 44.20 49.82
CA GLY A 407 0.07 44.52 51.08
C GLY A 407 -0.92 44.25 52.22
N ARG A 408 -0.42 43.79 53.38
CA ARG A 408 -1.28 43.55 54.56
C ARG A 408 -0.60 44.09 55.81
N ILE A 409 -1.41 44.75 56.66
CA ILE A 409 -1.03 44.99 58.07
C ILE A 409 -1.70 43.90 58.89
N ILE A 410 -0.90 43.14 59.65
CA ILE A 410 -1.33 42.01 60.45
C ILE A 410 -1.03 42.26 61.92
N ALA A 411 -2.05 42.07 62.78
CA ALA A 411 -1.93 42.16 64.23
C ALA A 411 -1.22 40.91 64.83
N ALA A 412 -0.85 40.97 66.10
CA ALA A 412 -0.17 39.90 66.82
C ALA A 412 -0.98 38.56 66.85
N ASP A 413 -2.30 38.64 66.78
CA ASP A 413 -3.22 37.48 66.71
C ASP A 413 -3.38 36.93 65.27
N LYS A 414 -2.60 37.44 64.29
CA LYS A 414 -2.62 37.12 62.87
C LYS A 414 -3.87 37.60 62.12
N SER A 415 -4.71 38.42 62.72
CA SER A 415 -5.82 39.06 62.03
C SER A 415 -5.32 40.14 61.04
N VAL A 416 -5.89 40.16 59.83
CA VAL A 416 -5.63 41.21 58.84
C VAL A 416 -6.38 42.48 59.24
N VAL A 417 -5.61 43.52 59.57
CA VAL A 417 -6.15 44.81 60.00
C VAL A 417 -6.43 45.72 58.78
N LYS A 418 -5.53 45.70 57.81
CA LYS A 418 -5.66 46.49 56.62
C LYS A 418 -5.05 45.76 55.45
N GLU A 419 -5.74 45.79 54.30
CA GLU A 419 -5.26 45.28 53.05
C GLU A 419 -5.06 46.41 52.04
N PHE A 420 -4.00 46.35 51.26
CA PHE A 420 -3.69 47.21 50.14
C PHE A 420 -3.70 46.36 48.88
N ASP A 421 -4.51 46.70 47.88
CA ASP A 421 -4.51 46.03 46.60
C ASP A 421 -3.62 46.85 45.63
N PHE A 422 -2.49 46.27 45.21
CA PHE A 422 -1.54 46.90 44.29
C PHE A 422 -1.75 46.49 42.84
N GLY A 423 -2.65 45.54 42.59
CA GLY A 423 -2.86 45.04 41.24
C GLY A 423 -1.61 44.33 40.69
N THR A 424 -1.23 44.67 39.46
CA THR A 424 -0.15 43.94 38.73
C THR A 424 1.26 44.55 38.99
N ALA A 425 1.36 45.67 39.68
CA ALA A 425 2.63 46.34 39.92
C ALA A 425 2.83 46.68 41.40
N LEU A 426 3.93 46.21 41.99
CA LEU A 426 4.29 46.51 43.37
C LEU A 426 4.77 47.98 43.42
N PRO A 427 4.11 48.89 44.20
CA PRO A 427 4.61 50.26 44.36
C PRO A 427 5.92 50.28 45.16
N GLU A 428 6.73 51.28 44.94
CA GLU A 428 8.03 51.46 45.67
C GLU A 428 7.83 51.68 47.17
N SER A 429 6.70 52.23 47.59
CA SER A 429 6.36 52.45 48.99
C SER A 429 4.87 52.44 49.24
N VAL A 430 4.51 52.11 50.47
CA VAL A 430 3.14 52.26 50.99
C VAL A 430 3.19 52.92 52.37
N GLU A 431 2.20 53.72 52.67
CA GLU A 431 2.06 54.39 53.96
C GLU A 431 0.91 53.83 54.76
N TRP A 432 1.14 53.61 56.05
CA TRP A 432 0.09 53.23 57.01
C TRP A 432 0.02 54.24 58.13
N ASN A 433 -1.13 54.77 58.36
CA ASN A 433 -1.45 55.79 59.37
C ASN A 433 -2.05 55.24 60.64
N GLY A 434 -1.93 53.91 60.92
CA GLY A 434 -2.49 53.27 62.10
C GLY A 434 -3.99 53.09 62.10
N THR A 435 -4.62 53.06 60.89
CA THR A 435 -6.05 52.79 60.78
C THR A 435 -6.29 51.41 60.17
N ASP A 436 -7.43 50.80 60.57
CA ASP A 436 -7.98 49.58 59.96
C ASP A 436 -8.64 49.84 58.58
N ALA A 437 -9.23 48.81 58.01
CA ALA A 437 -9.96 48.90 56.74
C ALA A 437 -11.17 49.85 56.78
N ALA A 438 -11.77 50.08 57.96
CA ALA A 438 -12.87 51.02 58.15
C ALA A 438 -12.38 52.47 58.42
N GLY A 439 -11.08 52.71 58.49
CA GLY A 439 -10.49 54.01 58.78
C GLY A 439 -10.45 54.34 60.28
N GLN A 440 -10.73 53.37 61.15
CA GLN A 440 -10.65 53.56 62.60
C GLN A 440 -9.22 53.27 63.11
N LEU A 441 -8.80 54.07 64.12
CA LEU A 441 -7.50 53.81 64.78
C LEU A 441 -7.49 52.44 65.42
N VAL A 442 -6.41 51.69 65.16
CA VAL A 442 -6.21 50.35 65.76
C VAL A 442 -5.78 50.46 67.22
N ALA A 443 -5.94 49.40 67.99
CA ALA A 443 -5.41 49.33 69.37
C ALA A 443 -3.92 49.41 69.45
N ASP A 444 -3.40 49.82 70.60
CA ASP A 444 -1.94 49.77 70.84
C ASP A 444 -1.47 48.33 70.78
N GLY A 445 -0.40 48.08 70.04
CA GLY A 445 0.14 46.74 69.84
C GLY A 445 1.23 46.66 68.81
N GLU A 446 1.65 45.41 68.54
CA GLU A 446 2.61 45.08 67.49
C GLU A 446 1.91 44.70 66.21
N TYR A 447 2.37 45.27 65.12
CA TYR A 447 1.84 45.00 63.76
C TYR A 447 2.97 44.65 62.81
N ILE A 448 2.68 43.73 61.90
CA ILE A 448 3.62 43.30 60.87
C ILE A 448 3.05 43.74 59.50
N TYR A 449 3.95 44.30 58.69
CA TYR A 449 3.63 44.56 57.26
C TYR A 449 4.12 43.40 56.47
N GLU A 450 3.25 42.82 55.66
CA GLU A 450 3.54 41.73 54.72
C GLU A 450 3.12 42.11 53.31
N VAL A 451 3.86 41.61 52.32
CA VAL A 451 3.51 41.65 50.92
C VAL A 451 3.26 40.24 50.44
N GLU A 452 2.09 40.02 49.92
CA GLU A 452 1.72 38.80 49.23
C GLU A 452 1.80 38.99 47.73
N VAL A 453 2.34 38.02 47.03
CA VAL A 453 2.27 37.92 45.57
C VAL A 453 1.67 36.57 45.16
N SER A 454 0.80 36.62 44.17
CA SER A 454 0.27 35.40 43.54
C SER A 454 0.31 35.56 42.02
N GLU A 455 0.58 34.47 41.33
CA GLU A 455 0.57 34.37 39.88
C GLU A 455 -0.59 33.54 39.36
N ASN A 456 -0.95 33.69 38.08
CA ASN A 456 -1.94 32.88 37.39
C ASN A 456 -1.43 31.42 37.17
N THR A 457 -0.14 31.15 37.34
CA THR A 457 0.47 29.81 37.39
C THR A 457 0.10 29.04 38.66
N GLY A 458 -0.20 29.77 39.75
CA GLY A 458 -0.42 29.23 41.10
C GLY A 458 0.78 29.41 42.05
N ASN A 459 1.89 30.00 41.58
CA ASN A 459 3.01 30.38 42.45
C ASN A 459 2.56 31.51 43.39
N ARG A 460 2.91 31.42 44.67
CA ARG A 460 2.54 32.35 45.72
C ARG A 460 3.65 32.48 46.75
N ALA A 461 3.89 33.68 47.18
CA ALA A 461 4.79 33.97 48.29
C ALA A 461 4.27 35.09 49.18
N VAL A 462 4.74 35.16 50.41
CA VAL A 462 4.54 36.21 51.39
C VAL A 462 5.86 36.65 51.91
N TYR A 463 6.14 37.93 51.90
CA TYR A 463 7.37 38.52 52.37
C TYR A 463 7.06 39.48 53.49
N SER A 464 7.88 39.45 54.57
CA SER A 464 7.79 40.34 55.71
C SER A 464 8.98 41.30 55.74
N ALA A 465 8.83 42.47 56.39
CA ALA A 465 9.91 43.42 56.51
C ALA A 465 11.09 42.84 57.33
N GLY A 466 12.27 42.77 56.73
CA GLY A 466 13.48 42.29 57.34
C GLY A 466 13.86 40.83 57.13
N GLU A 467 13.07 40.09 56.29
CA GLU A 467 13.41 38.74 55.79
C GLU A 467 14.15 38.79 54.45
#